data_ba3dd6f0c60ce992b462b637243f85cc
#
_entry.id   ba3dd6f0c60ce992b462b637243f85cc
#
_cell.length_a   1.000
_cell.length_b   1.000
_cell.length_c   1.000
_cell.angle_alpha   90.00
_cell.angle_beta   90.00
_cell.angle_gamma   90.00
#
_symmetry.space_group_name_H-M   'P 1'
#
loop_
_entity.id
_entity.type
_entity.pdbx_description
1 polymer ?
#
loop_
_entity_poly.entity_id
_entity_poly.type
_entity_poly.pdbx_seq_one_letter_code
_entity_poly.pdbx_strand_id
1 'polypeptide(L)'
;MDLAGAQLTQRELARLAVSNISHATVVPALVKDHHQWQCQRCCSRRPVALPDGRIYCSECVALGRLTSADHLYRFEQAHLPVGDGQLTWHGVLTPDQQTASDALQASVAAGREHLIWAVTGAGKTEMLFPTIAQLIQQQKRVAIVSPRIDVIRELAPRFRTAFATTPISVRYGGHFDQTDSDLLLATVHQLLRFYRAFDLIVVDEVDA
;
A
#
# COMPACT_ATOMS: atom_id res chain seq x y z
N MET A 1 13.58 5.84 8.79
CA MET A 1 12.42 5.75 7.87
C MET A 1 12.83 4.88 6.70
N ASP A 2 12.17 3.78 6.52
CA ASP A 2 12.33 2.93 5.33
C ASP A 2 11.66 3.61 4.12
N LEU A 3 12.43 3.83 3.08
CA LEU A 3 11.96 4.38 1.81
C LEU A 3 11.88 3.30 0.72
N ALA A 4 12.10 2.03 1.06
CA ALA A 4 12.06 0.93 0.10
C ALA A 4 10.72 0.93 -0.66
N GLY A 5 10.82 0.99 -1.98
CA GLY A 5 9.67 1.07 -2.87
C GLY A 5 8.86 2.38 -2.79
N ALA A 6 9.30 3.40 -2.06
CA ALA A 6 8.61 4.70 -2.07
C ALA A 6 8.75 5.40 -3.43
N GLN A 7 7.68 6.10 -3.86
CA GLN A 7 7.73 7.07 -4.96
C GLN A 7 7.13 8.39 -4.49
N LEU A 8 7.96 9.39 -4.35
CA LEU A 8 7.63 10.65 -3.70
C LEU A 8 7.95 11.83 -4.61
N THR A 9 7.19 12.91 -4.49
CA THR A 9 7.53 14.20 -5.08
C THR A 9 8.55 14.94 -4.20
N GLN A 10 9.21 15.96 -4.75
CA GLN A 10 10.08 16.82 -3.97
C GLN A 10 9.39 17.46 -2.76
N ARG A 11 8.10 17.83 -2.89
CA ARG A 11 7.28 18.39 -1.79
C ARG A 11 7.06 17.35 -0.69
N GLU A 12 6.82 16.09 -1.06
CA GLU A 12 6.64 15.00 -0.10
C GLU A 12 7.95 14.66 0.61
N LEU A 13 9.08 14.65 -0.09
CA LEU A 13 10.42 14.49 0.50
C LEU A 13 10.71 15.59 1.52
N ALA A 14 10.42 16.84 1.18
CA ALA A 14 10.60 17.97 2.09
C ALA A 14 9.73 17.85 3.35
N ARG A 15 8.46 17.44 3.22
CA ARG A 15 7.56 17.22 4.37
C ARG A 15 8.03 16.09 5.28
N LEU A 16 8.69 15.08 4.73
CA LEU A 16 9.22 13.93 5.46
C LEU A 16 10.66 14.16 5.96
N ALA A 17 11.21 15.35 5.74
CA ALA A 17 12.60 15.71 6.07
C ALA A 17 13.63 14.72 5.50
N VAL A 18 13.34 14.14 4.32
CA VAL A 18 14.29 13.26 3.62
C VAL A 18 15.32 14.10 2.90
N SER A 19 16.55 14.06 3.37
CA SER A 19 17.70 14.80 2.79
C SER A 19 18.53 13.95 1.85
N ASN A 20 18.66 12.64 2.11
CA ASN A 20 19.42 11.75 1.26
C ASN A 20 18.55 11.08 0.19
N ILE A 21 18.74 11.51 -1.04
CA ILE A 21 18.03 11.00 -2.24
C ILE A 21 18.99 10.32 -3.23
N SER A 22 20.24 10.04 -2.83
CA SER A 22 21.28 9.50 -3.72
C SER A 22 20.93 8.15 -4.34
N HIS A 23 20.06 7.37 -3.69
CA HIS A 23 19.59 6.07 -4.17
C HIS A 23 18.22 6.12 -4.87
N ALA A 24 17.70 7.31 -5.15
CA ALA A 24 16.43 7.45 -5.84
C ALA A 24 16.64 7.58 -7.35
N THR A 25 15.87 6.79 -8.11
CA THR A 25 15.72 7.02 -9.55
C THR A 25 14.72 8.16 -9.77
N VAL A 26 15.16 9.22 -10.45
CA VAL A 26 14.32 10.39 -10.73
C VAL A 26 13.67 10.23 -12.09
N VAL A 27 12.33 10.27 -12.12
CA VAL A 27 11.55 10.18 -13.35
C VAL A 27 10.61 11.37 -13.48
N PRO A 28 10.30 11.86 -14.71
CA PRO A 28 9.25 12.87 -14.91
C PRO A 28 7.93 12.38 -14.37
N ALA A 29 7.14 13.25 -13.71
CA ALA A 29 5.86 12.84 -13.12
C ALA A 29 4.80 12.52 -14.18
N LEU A 30 4.82 13.23 -15.31
CA LEU A 30 4.00 12.95 -16.49
C LEU A 30 4.92 12.85 -17.72
N VAL A 31 4.69 11.83 -18.53
CA VAL A 31 5.38 11.63 -19.81
C VAL A 31 4.39 11.64 -20.96
N LYS A 32 4.85 12.09 -22.11
CA LYS A 32 4.05 12.04 -23.35
C LYS A 32 4.49 10.82 -24.14
N ASP A 33 3.59 9.87 -24.31
CA ASP A 33 3.77 8.68 -25.10
C ASP A 33 2.79 8.68 -26.27
N HIS A 34 3.29 8.55 -27.54
CA HIS A 34 2.48 8.56 -28.75
C HIS A 34 1.35 9.61 -28.77
N HIS A 35 1.67 10.88 -28.47
CA HIS A 35 0.75 12.01 -28.37
C HIS A 35 -0.21 12.00 -27.16
N GLN A 36 -0.17 11.00 -26.28
CA GLN A 36 -0.95 10.94 -25.05
C GLN A 36 -0.07 11.16 -23.82
N TRP A 37 -0.57 11.93 -22.86
CA TRP A 37 0.08 12.08 -21.58
C TRP A 37 -0.26 10.92 -20.66
N GLN A 38 0.73 10.41 -19.94
CA GLN A 38 0.55 9.38 -18.93
C GLN A 38 1.22 9.81 -17.62
N CYS A 39 0.47 9.69 -16.53
CA CYS A 39 1.00 9.87 -15.18
C CYS A 39 1.88 8.69 -14.78
N GLN A 40 3.12 8.96 -14.37
CA GLN A 40 4.06 7.92 -13.95
C GLN A 40 3.79 7.41 -12.52
N ARG A 41 2.89 8.08 -11.76
CA ARG A 41 2.49 7.65 -10.42
C ARG A 41 1.32 6.67 -10.45
N CYS A 42 0.23 6.99 -11.13
CA CYS A 42 -1.00 6.19 -11.14
C CYS A 42 -1.35 5.58 -12.49
N CYS A 43 -0.49 5.75 -13.50
CA CYS A 43 -0.68 5.27 -14.87
C CYS A 43 -1.91 5.85 -15.61
N SER A 44 -2.63 6.81 -15.00
CA SER A 44 -3.76 7.47 -15.64
C SER A 44 -3.34 8.19 -16.94
N ARG A 45 -4.19 8.09 -17.94
CA ARG A 45 -4.08 8.82 -19.23
C ARG A 45 -5.13 9.93 -19.34
N ARG A 46 -5.63 10.45 -18.22
CA ARG A 46 -6.60 11.55 -18.13
C ARG A 46 -5.94 12.83 -17.63
N PRO A 47 -5.11 13.48 -18.44
CA PRO A 47 -4.47 14.73 -18.07
C PRO A 47 -5.45 15.89 -18.21
N VAL A 48 -5.21 16.95 -17.44
CA VAL A 48 -5.92 18.22 -17.54
C VAL A 48 -4.91 19.33 -17.78
N ALA A 49 -5.18 20.19 -18.75
CA ALA A 49 -4.34 21.33 -19.03
C ALA A 49 -4.58 22.47 -18.02
N LEU A 50 -3.51 23.13 -17.62
CA LEU A 50 -3.54 24.35 -16.81
C LEU A 50 -3.42 25.59 -17.72
N PRO A 51 -3.89 26.77 -17.29
CA PRO A 51 -3.81 28.00 -18.06
C PRO A 51 -2.37 28.43 -18.44
N ASP A 52 -1.38 27.98 -17.66
CA ASP A 52 0.04 28.25 -17.88
C ASP A 52 0.73 27.24 -18.83
N GLY A 53 -0.04 26.39 -19.49
CA GLY A 53 0.45 25.38 -20.43
C GLY A 53 0.96 24.08 -19.81
N ARG A 54 1.05 24.00 -18.46
CA ARG A 54 1.38 22.74 -17.79
C ARG A 54 0.20 21.77 -17.86
N ILE A 55 0.52 20.51 -17.71
CA ILE A 55 -0.47 19.42 -17.62
C ILE A 55 -0.42 18.83 -16.22
N TYR A 56 -1.58 18.47 -15.62
CA TYR A 56 -1.61 17.78 -14.34
C TYR A 56 -2.46 16.51 -14.39
N CYS A 57 -2.17 15.58 -13.47
CA CYS A 57 -2.95 14.35 -13.30
C CYS A 57 -4.14 14.61 -12.38
N SER A 58 -5.38 14.41 -12.88
CA SER A 58 -6.61 14.57 -12.08
C SER A 58 -6.74 13.52 -10.98
N GLU A 59 -6.32 12.29 -11.26
CA GLU A 59 -6.44 11.16 -10.30
C GLU A 59 -5.51 11.30 -9.08
N CYS A 60 -4.38 12.03 -9.24
CA CYS A 60 -3.43 12.21 -8.15
C CYS A 60 -3.74 13.41 -7.24
N VAL A 61 -4.79 14.17 -7.51
CA VAL A 61 -5.11 15.43 -6.79
C VAL A 61 -5.29 15.22 -5.28
N ALA A 62 -5.85 14.09 -4.85
CA ALA A 62 -6.02 13.73 -3.44
C ALA A 62 -4.70 13.65 -2.65
N LEU A 63 -3.57 13.37 -3.34
CA LEU A 63 -2.22 13.36 -2.76
C LEU A 63 -1.45 14.68 -2.95
N GLY A 64 -2.07 15.65 -3.59
CA GLY A 64 -1.46 16.88 -4.05
C GLY A 64 -1.30 16.90 -5.57
N ARG A 65 -1.49 18.09 -6.16
CA ARG A 65 -1.42 18.25 -7.60
C ARG A 65 -0.04 17.83 -8.13
N LEU A 66 -0.04 16.91 -9.08
CA LEU A 66 1.13 16.40 -9.77
C LEU A 66 1.11 16.90 -11.22
N THR A 67 2.11 17.67 -11.61
CA THR A 67 2.17 18.35 -12.91
C THR A 67 3.29 17.82 -13.80
N SER A 68 3.28 18.21 -15.07
CA SER A 68 4.34 17.91 -16.04
C SER A 68 5.69 18.56 -15.72
N ALA A 69 5.73 19.51 -14.78
CA ALA A 69 6.98 20.11 -14.27
C ALA A 69 7.53 19.39 -13.03
N ASP A 70 6.78 18.48 -12.43
CA ASP A 70 7.19 17.74 -11.26
C ASP A 70 7.98 16.47 -11.64
N HIS A 71 8.74 15.94 -10.67
CA HIS A 71 9.44 14.68 -10.77
C HIS A 71 9.01 13.74 -9.63
N LEU A 72 9.12 12.44 -9.88
CA LEU A 72 8.97 11.39 -8.88
C LEU A 72 10.34 10.81 -8.57
N TYR A 73 10.62 10.68 -7.29
CA TYR A 73 11.81 10.06 -6.73
C TYR A 73 11.41 8.65 -6.30
N ARG A 74 11.88 7.63 -7.01
CA ARG A 74 11.61 6.21 -6.77
C ARG A 74 12.77 5.59 -6.05
N PHE A 75 12.52 5.02 -4.89
CA PHE A 75 13.50 4.33 -4.07
C PHE A 75 13.32 2.83 -4.25
N GLU A 76 14.29 2.19 -4.90
CA GLU A 76 14.27 0.75 -5.22
C GLU A 76 15.12 -0.07 -4.23
N GLN A 77 15.40 0.48 -3.04
CA GLN A 77 16.15 -0.24 -2.03
C GLN A 77 15.40 -1.48 -1.56
N ALA A 78 16.15 -2.57 -1.34
CA ALA A 78 15.59 -3.76 -0.73
C ALA A 78 15.01 -3.41 0.65
N HIS A 79 13.78 -3.82 0.90
CA HIS A 79 13.16 -3.70 2.20
C HIS A 79 13.94 -4.58 3.20
N LEU A 80 14.29 -4.00 4.35
CA LEU A 80 14.88 -4.75 5.46
C LEU A 80 13.74 -5.21 6.36
N PRO A 81 13.53 -6.53 6.52
CA PRO A 81 12.49 -7.05 7.40
C PRO A 81 12.68 -6.59 8.84
N VAL A 82 11.62 -6.16 9.49
CA VAL A 82 11.64 -5.66 10.88
C VAL A 82 10.75 -6.46 11.81
N GLY A 83 9.82 -7.26 11.28
CA GLY A 83 8.93 -8.13 12.03
C GLY A 83 9.31 -9.60 11.92
N ASP A 84 8.88 -10.40 12.89
CA ASP A 84 9.05 -11.86 12.90
C ASP A 84 7.86 -12.61 12.32
N GLY A 85 6.75 -11.90 12.04
CA GLY A 85 5.51 -12.48 11.53
C GLY A 85 4.81 -13.42 12.52
N GLN A 86 5.15 -13.33 13.81
CA GLN A 86 4.50 -14.14 14.82
C GLN A 86 3.02 -13.73 14.96
N LEU A 87 2.13 -14.70 14.75
CA LEU A 87 0.71 -14.51 14.97
C LEU A 87 0.39 -14.68 16.47
N THR A 88 -0.03 -13.60 17.12
CA THR A 88 -0.41 -13.56 18.54
C THR A 88 -1.93 -13.64 18.74
N TRP A 89 -2.67 -13.81 17.67
CA TRP A 89 -4.10 -14.07 17.72
C TRP A 89 -4.38 -15.52 18.10
N HIS A 90 -5.21 -15.75 19.15
CA HIS A 90 -5.53 -17.05 19.69
C HIS A 90 -6.95 -17.54 19.34
N GLY A 91 -7.64 -16.86 18.42
CA GLY A 91 -8.94 -17.31 17.93
C GLY A 91 -8.85 -18.59 17.10
N VAL A 92 -9.99 -19.23 16.90
CA VAL A 92 -10.13 -20.41 16.04
C VAL A 92 -11.05 -20.06 14.88
N LEU A 93 -10.59 -20.32 13.67
CA LEU A 93 -11.42 -20.19 12.47
C LEU A 93 -12.49 -21.28 12.46
N THR A 94 -13.71 -20.93 12.06
CA THR A 94 -14.73 -21.95 11.76
C THR A 94 -14.32 -22.78 10.54
N PRO A 95 -14.91 -23.95 10.30
CA PRO A 95 -14.55 -24.79 9.14
C PRO A 95 -14.65 -24.04 7.81
N ASP A 96 -15.67 -23.19 7.62
CA ASP A 96 -15.83 -22.41 6.40
C ASP A 96 -14.77 -21.30 6.28
N GLN A 97 -14.44 -20.63 7.39
CA GLN A 97 -13.37 -19.64 7.43
C GLN A 97 -12.00 -20.28 7.16
N GLN A 98 -11.76 -21.47 7.71
CA GLN A 98 -10.52 -22.21 7.46
C GLN A 98 -10.40 -22.58 5.99
N THR A 99 -11.47 -23.10 5.38
CA THR A 99 -11.51 -23.42 3.95
C THR A 99 -11.19 -22.19 3.08
N ALA A 100 -11.77 -21.04 3.40
CA ALA A 100 -11.49 -19.78 2.69
C ALA A 100 -10.05 -19.30 2.89
N SER A 101 -9.52 -19.41 4.11
CA SER A 101 -8.13 -19.08 4.43
C SER A 101 -7.13 -19.96 3.69
N ASP A 102 -7.36 -21.28 3.63
CA ASP A 102 -6.51 -22.23 2.91
C ASP A 102 -6.52 -21.96 1.40
N ALA A 103 -7.69 -21.65 0.84
CA ALA A 103 -7.84 -21.27 -0.56
C ALA A 103 -7.09 -19.97 -0.89
N LEU A 104 -7.12 -18.99 0.01
CA LEU A 104 -6.34 -17.76 -0.11
C LEU A 104 -4.84 -18.06 -0.11
N GLN A 105 -4.34 -18.85 0.84
CA GLN A 105 -2.93 -19.23 0.92
C GLN A 105 -2.46 -19.92 -0.35
N ALA A 106 -3.24 -20.88 -0.87
CA ALA A 106 -2.93 -21.58 -2.12
C ALA A 106 -2.88 -20.61 -3.32
N SER A 107 -3.79 -19.64 -3.39
CA SER A 107 -3.80 -18.64 -4.47
C SER A 107 -2.59 -17.72 -4.40
N VAL A 108 -2.25 -17.23 -3.21
CA VAL A 108 -1.09 -16.36 -2.98
C VAL A 108 0.22 -17.10 -3.31
N ALA A 109 0.35 -18.34 -2.86
CA ALA A 109 1.51 -19.18 -3.18
C ALA A 109 1.68 -19.42 -4.70
N ALA A 110 0.57 -19.48 -5.44
CA ALA A 110 0.56 -19.62 -6.89
C ALA A 110 0.67 -18.27 -7.65
N GLY A 111 0.82 -17.13 -6.95
CA GLY A 111 0.88 -15.80 -7.55
C GLY A 111 -0.41 -15.38 -8.26
N ARG A 112 -1.57 -15.88 -7.80
CA ARG A 112 -2.88 -15.59 -8.39
C ARG A 112 -3.66 -14.61 -7.55
N GLU A 113 -4.51 -13.82 -8.21
CA GLU A 113 -5.54 -13.03 -7.54
C GLU A 113 -6.57 -13.92 -6.85
N HIS A 114 -7.11 -13.45 -5.72
CA HIS A 114 -8.12 -14.15 -4.95
C HIS A 114 -9.20 -13.19 -4.45
N LEU A 115 -10.46 -13.56 -4.59
CA LEU A 115 -11.60 -12.81 -4.08
C LEU A 115 -12.26 -13.58 -2.94
N ILE A 116 -12.33 -12.96 -1.76
CA ILE A 116 -13.11 -13.46 -0.63
C ILE A 116 -14.49 -12.78 -0.67
N TRP A 117 -15.51 -13.53 -0.99
CA TRP A 117 -16.89 -13.08 -0.97
C TRP A 117 -17.59 -13.58 0.30
N ALA A 118 -17.87 -12.69 1.24
CA ALA A 118 -18.50 -13.04 2.50
C ALA A 118 -19.32 -11.87 3.06
N VAL A 119 -20.39 -12.19 3.79
CA VAL A 119 -21.23 -11.18 4.45
C VAL A 119 -20.46 -10.37 5.49
N THR A 120 -21.01 -9.21 5.86
CA THR A 120 -20.45 -8.41 6.96
C THR A 120 -20.45 -9.21 8.26
N GLY A 121 -19.36 -9.13 9.03
CA GLY A 121 -19.21 -9.89 10.27
C GLY A 121 -18.78 -11.36 10.11
N ALA A 122 -18.56 -11.85 8.89
CA ALA A 122 -18.12 -13.24 8.65
C ALA A 122 -16.68 -13.54 9.09
N GLY A 123 -15.97 -12.58 9.67
CA GLY A 123 -14.57 -12.76 10.10
C GLY A 123 -13.56 -12.70 8.94
N LYS A 124 -13.84 -11.92 7.88
CA LYS A 124 -12.93 -11.75 6.73
C LYS A 124 -11.50 -11.41 7.15
N THR A 125 -11.34 -10.55 8.15
CA THR A 125 -10.03 -10.12 8.65
C THR A 125 -9.24 -11.27 9.25
N GLU A 126 -9.88 -12.11 10.05
CA GLU A 126 -9.25 -13.25 10.72
C GLU A 126 -8.77 -14.31 9.71
N MET A 127 -9.50 -14.50 8.62
CA MET A 127 -9.11 -15.42 7.52
C MET A 127 -7.80 -14.99 6.84
N LEU A 128 -7.43 -13.71 6.90
CA LEU A 128 -6.20 -13.18 6.32
C LEU A 128 -4.97 -13.45 7.18
N PHE A 129 -5.13 -13.58 8.51
CA PHE A 129 -4.01 -13.62 9.44
C PHE A 129 -2.98 -14.72 9.16
N PRO A 130 -3.37 -15.98 8.86
CA PRO A 130 -2.40 -17.03 8.57
C PRO A 130 -1.54 -16.72 7.33
N THR A 131 -2.16 -16.20 6.27
CA THR A 131 -1.46 -15.81 5.03
C THR A 131 -0.48 -14.67 5.27
N ILE A 132 -0.90 -13.65 6.02
CA ILE A 132 -0.06 -12.48 6.34
C ILE A 132 1.12 -12.91 7.21
N ALA A 133 0.89 -13.72 8.25
CA ALA A 133 1.94 -14.25 9.11
C ALA A 133 2.99 -15.01 8.30
N GLN A 134 2.57 -15.92 7.43
CA GLN A 134 3.45 -16.68 6.56
C GLN A 134 4.29 -15.79 5.63
N LEU A 135 3.69 -14.75 5.04
CA LEU A 135 4.41 -13.84 4.16
C LEU A 135 5.47 -13.04 4.91
N ILE A 136 5.14 -12.50 6.10
CA ILE A 136 6.10 -11.74 6.91
C ILE A 136 7.25 -12.65 7.37
N GLN A 137 6.97 -13.89 7.79
CA GLN A 137 8.01 -14.89 8.10
C GLN A 137 8.92 -15.19 6.90
N GLN A 138 8.40 -15.08 5.69
CA GLN A 138 9.17 -15.18 4.44
C GLN A 138 9.86 -13.85 4.05
N GLN A 139 9.90 -12.87 4.95
CA GLN A 139 10.49 -11.54 4.73
C GLN A 139 9.82 -10.76 3.59
N LYS A 140 8.54 -10.99 3.37
CA LYS A 140 7.71 -10.32 2.38
C LYS A 140 6.91 -9.19 2.99
N ARG A 141 6.62 -8.19 2.19
CA ARG A 141 5.91 -6.99 2.59
C ARG A 141 4.45 -7.03 2.16
N VAL A 142 3.54 -6.71 3.09
CA VAL A 142 2.09 -6.78 2.88
C VAL A 142 1.43 -5.43 3.07
N ALA A 143 0.49 -5.07 2.20
CA ALA A 143 -0.37 -3.90 2.37
C ALA A 143 -1.84 -4.33 2.49
N ILE A 144 -2.54 -3.80 3.49
CA ILE A 144 -3.99 -3.90 3.65
C ILE A 144 -4.55 -2.51 3.40
N VAL A 145 -5.42 -2.39 2.42
CA VAL A 145 -5.97 -1.09 2.04
C VAL A 145 -7.49 -1.10 1.94
N SER A 146 -8.10 0.04 2.24
CA SER A 146 -9.53 0.28 2.06
C SER A 146 -9.73 1.69 1.49
N PRO A 147 -10.80 1.95 0.72
CA PRO A 147 -11.14 3.31 0.30
C PRO A 147 -11.51 4.22 1.48
N ARG A 148 -11.93 3.65 2.62
CA ARG A 148 -12.50 4.34 3.77
C ARG A 148 -11.51 4.46 4.94
N ILE A 149 -11.41 5.66 5.53
CA ILE A 149 -10.54 5.95 6.69
C ILE A 149 -11.02 5.24 7.95
N ASP A 150 -12.33 5.19 8.17
CA ASP A 150 -12.94 4.55 9.35
C ASP A 150 -12.61 3.05 9.39
N VAL A 151 -12.63 2.36 8.26
CA VAL A 151 -12.22 0.95 8.16
C VAL A 151 -10.75 0.78 8.56
N ILE A 152 -9.84 1.61 8.06
CA ILE A 152 -8.42 1.54 8.45
C ILE A 152 -8.25 1.78 9.97
N ARG A 153 -9.01 2.71 10.55
CA ARG A 153 -8.99 2.97 12.01
C ARG A 153 -9.51 1.79 12.83
N GLU A 154 -10.51 1.08 12.33
CA GLU A 154 -11.05 -0.14 12.95
C GLU A 154 -10.08 -1.32 12.84
N LEU A 155 -9.47 -1.51 11.66
CA LEU A 155 -8.54 -2.62 11.42
C LEU A 155 -7.24 -2.48 12.19
N ALA A 156 -6.70 -1.27 12.33
CA ALA A 156 -5.38 -1.04 12.94
C ALA A 156 -5.22 -1.65 14.35
N PRO A 157 -6.14 -1.48 15.32
CA PRO A 157 -6.02 -2.11 16.63
C PRO A 157 -6.13 -3.65 16.55
N ARG A 158 -6.99 -4.19 15.66
CA ARG A 158 -7.14 -5.64 15.47
C ARG A 158 -5.84 -6.27 14.96
N PHE A 159 -5.22 -5.65 13.97
CA PHE A 159 -3.92 -6.11 13.45
C PHE A 159 -2.80 -5.97 14.48
N ARG A 160 -2.75 -4.88 15.26
CA ARG A 160 -1.76 -4.72 16.34
C ARG A 160 -1.90 -5.78 17.42
N THR A 161 -3.12 -6.23 17.71
CA THR A 161 -3.34 -7.33 18.65
C THR A 161 -2.94 -8.68 18.04
N ALA A 162 -3.25 -8.90 16.77
CA ALA A 162 -2.95 -10.16 16.09
C ALA A 162 -1.46 -10.34 15.75
N PHE A 163 -0.70 -9.25 15.62
CA PHE A 163 0.72 -9.22 15.27
C PHE A 163 1.48 -8.33 16.25
N ALA A 164 1.45 -8.66 17.54
CA ALA A 164 1.97 -7.79 18.60
C ALA A 164 3.48 -7.53 18.51
N THR A 165 4.26 -8.42 17.90
CA THR A 165 5.71 -8.32 17.72
C THR A 165 6.12 -7.76 16.36
N THR A 166 5.16 -7.60 15.43
CA THR A 166 5.43 -7.07 14.08
C THR A 166 5.10 -5.59 14.01
N PRO A 167 6.04 -4.70 13.67
CA PRO A 167 5.76 -3.30 13.45
C PRO A 167 4.75 -3.09 12.31
N ILE A 168 3.74 -2.24 12.57
CA ILE A 168 2.68 -1.93 11.62
C ILE A 168 2.67 -0.42 11.36
N SER A 169 2.78 -0.03 10.09
CA SER A 169 2.62 1.36 9.66
C SER A 169 1.16 1.63 9.29
N VAL A 170 0.63 2.80 9.69
CA VAL A 170 -0.74 3.19 9.38
C VAL A 170 -0.76 4.55 8.66
N ARG A 171 -1.43 4.63 7.50
CA ARG A 171 -1.44 5.85 6.67
C ARG A 171 -2.84 6.17 6.11
N TYR A 172 -3.37 7.33 6.48
CA TYR A 172 -4.65 7.85 5.95
C TYR A 172 -4.75 9.36 6.14
N GLY A 173 -5.47 10.06 5.28
CA GLY A 173 -5.99 11.40 5.48
C GLY A 173 -5.06 12.44 6.13
N GLY A 174 -3.76 12.43 5.89
CA GLY A 174 -2.78 13.29 6.55
C GLY A 174 -2.09 12.65 7.77
N HIS A 175 -2.61 11.55 8.29
CA HIS A 175 -1.91 10.70 9.25
C HIS A 175 -0.85 9.87 8.50
N PHE A 176 0.39 10.01 8.90
CA PHE A 176 1.52 9.36 8.26
C PHE A 176 2.45 8.78 9.33
N ASP A 177 2.26 7.52 9.62
CA ASP A 177 3.17 6.78 10.49
C ASP A 177 4.47 6.51 9.71
N GLN A 178 5.61 6.91 10.30
CA GLN A 178 6.94 6.73 9.71
C GLN A 178 7.63 5.45 10.18
N THR A 179 6.91 4.57 10.87
CA THR A 179 7.44 3.31 11.36
C THR A 179 7.86 2.42 10.19
N ASP A 180 9.07 1.93 10.22
CA ASP A 180 9.53 0.89 9.30
C ASP A 180 8.75 -0.38 9.60
N SER A 181 8.14 -0.99 8.58
CA SER A 181 7.19 -2.08 8.79
C SER A 181 7.06 -3.01 7.60
N ASP A 182 6.84 -4.27 7.89
CA ASP A 182 6.50 -5.29 6.89
C ASP A 182 5.00 -5.28 6.56
N LEU A 183 4.18 -4.67 7.43
CA LEU A 183 2.73 -4.57 7.28
C LEU A 183 2.28 -3.12 7.26
N LEU A 184 1.67 -2.72 6.14
CA LEU A 184 1.05 -1.40 5.95
C LEU A 184 -0.47 -1.51 6.00
N LEU A 185 -1.13 -0.69 6.82
CA LEU A 185 -2.56 -0.42 6.74
C LEU A 185 -2.77 1.01 6.21
N ALA A 186 -3.49 1.16 5.10
CA ALA A 186 -3.60 2.47 4.48
C ALA A 186 -4.90 2.67 3.70
N THR A 187 -5.27 3.92 3.44
CA THR A 187 -6.27 4.17 2.40
C THR A 187 -5.67 3.93 1.02
N VAL A 188 -6.50 3.46 0.06
CA VAL A 188 -6.07 3.07 -1.30
C VAL A 188 -5.19 4.13 -1.97
N HIS A 189 -5.53 5.42 -1.81
CA HIS A 189 -4.74 6.51 -2.40
C HIS A 189 -3.30 6.56 -1.88
N GLN A 190 -3.04 6.09 -0.65
CA GLN A 190 -1.68 6.09 -0.09
C GLN A 190 -0.76 5.10 -0.81
N LEU A 191 -1.30 4.04 -1.44
CA LEU A 191 -0.52 3.12 -2.27
C LEU A 191 0.18 3.83 -3.43
N LEU A 192 -0.37 4.93 -3.94
CA LEU A 192 0.26 5.72 -5.00
C LEU A 192 1.59 6.37 -4.59
N ARG A 193 1.95 6.32 -3.30
CA ARG A 193 3.27 6.73 -2.80
C ARG A 193 4.32 5.62 -2.83
N PHE A 194 3.94 4.45 -3.32
CA PHE A 194 4.80 3.29 -3.43
C PHE A 194 4.93 2.84 -4.88
N TYR A 195 6.07 2.27 -5.21
CA TYR A 195 6.38 1.71 -6.52
C TYR A 195 6.97 0.31 -6.33
N ARG A 196 6.18 -0.73 -6.67
CA ARG A 196 6.58 -2.14 -6.55
C ARG A 196 7.08 -2.53 -5.14
N ALA A 197 6.40 -2.05 -4.10
CA ALA A 197 6.87 -2.15 -2.72
C ALA A 197 6.30 -3.33 -1.93
N PHE A 198 5.28 -4.02 -2.44
CA PHE A 198 4.54 -5.05 -1.71
C PHE A 198 4.44 -6.34 -2.50
N ASP A 199 4.58 -7.46 -1.80
CA ASP A 199 4.40 -8.82 -2.35
C ASP A 199 2.93 -9.24 -2.35
N LEU A 200 2.13 -8.71 -1.39
CA LEU A 200 0.68 -8.88 -1.33
C LEU A 200 0.01 -7.53 -1.05
N ILE A 201 -1.04 -7.26 -1.79
CA ILE A 201 -1.96 -6.16 -1.51
C ILE A 201 -3.35 -6.75 -1.32
N VAL A 202 -3.92 -6.51 -0.13
CA VAL A 202 -5.32 -6.84 0.18
C VAL A 202 -6.14 -5.57 0.09
N VAL A 203 -7.20 -5.60 -0.71
CA VAL A 203 -8.17 -4.49 -0.82
C VAL A 203 -9.44 -4.90 -0.10
N ASP A 204 -9.73 -4.25 1.02
CA ASP A 204 -10.98 -4.42 1.75
C ASP A 204 -12.03 -3.44 1.24
N GLU A 205 -13.30 -3.86 1.25
CA GLU A 205 -14.43 -3.11 0.68
C GLU A 205 -14.19 -2.69 -0.80
N VAL A 206 -13.83 -3.66 -1.63
CA VAL A 206 -13.52 -3.42 -3.06
C VAL A 206 -14.72 -2.92 -3.88
N ASP A 207 -15.92 -3.06 -3.33
CA ASP A 207 -17.24 -2.67 -3.90
C ASP A 207 -17.73 -1.30 -3.40
N ALA A 208 -16.95 -0.60 -2.57
CA ALA A 208 -17.33 0.68 -1.95
C ALA A 208 -16.95 1.91 -2.79
#